data_5fda2897f0312e0d6038e390f5532495
#
_entry.id   5fda2897f0312e0d6038e390f5532495
#
_cell.length_a   1.000
_cell.length_b   1.000
_cell.length_c   1.000
_cell.angle_alpha   90.00
_cell.angle_beta   90.00
_cell.angle_gamma   90.00
#
_symmetry.space_group_name_H-M   'P 1'
#
loop_
_entity.id
_entity.type
_entity.pdbx_description
1 polymer ?
#
loop_
_entity_poly.entity_id
_entity_poly.type
_entity_poly.pdbx_seq_one_letter_code
_entity_poly.pdbx_strand_id
1 'polypeptide(L)'
;MSGGEEMAIVNKIGLALILIFLALAVGLILIGGDRTRTFDQSSDEVRAFKALKEKMKDPKTGLPKTLDPNLIEGKDREGYQIAKEIPKVLAQIPCFCGCEAVGHENLLDCFVDRHAVG
;
A
#
# COMPACT_ATOMS: atom_id res chain seq x y z
N MET A 1 63.43 6.04 25.19
CA MET A 1 62.73 4.73 25.14
C MET A 1 61.24 4.89 25.44
N SER A 2 60.56 5.88 24.91
CA SER A 2 59.10 6.08 25.15
C SER A 2 58.25 6.20 23.88
N GLY A 3 58.84 6.04 22.70
CA GLY A 3 58.09 6.20 21.43
C GLY A 3 57.34 4.93 20.95
N GLY A 4 57.65 3.76 21.52
CA GLY A 4 57.05 2.51 21.05
C GLY A 4 55.68 2.17 21.69
N GLU A 5 55.46 2.64 22.90
CA GLU A 5 54.21 2.37 23.64
C GLU A 5 53.10 3.30 23.21
N GLU A 6 53.40 4.58 22.90
CA GLU A 6 52.40 5.55 22.37
C GLU A 6 51.88 5.11 20.98
N MET A 7 52.75 4.62 20.13
CA MET A 7 52.33 4.15 18.78
C MET A 7 51.44 2.90 18.85
N ALA A 8 51.70 2.01 19.82
CA ALA A 8 50.90 0.82 20.05
C ALA A 8 49.47 1.16 20.62
N ILE A 9 49.40 2.20 21.45
CA ILE A 9 48.11 2.68 22.03
C ILE A 9 47.26 3.36 20.96
N VAL A 10 47.85 4.22 20.14
CA VAL A 10 47.19 4.93 19.02
C VAL A 10 46.63 3.91 18.02
N ASN A 11 47.37 2.84 17.73
CA ASN A 11 46.94 1.81 16.80
C ASN A 11 45.78 0.95 17.38
N LYS A 12 45.79 0.67 18.68
CA LYS A 12 44.69 -0.04 19.37
C LYS A 12 43.41 0.79 19.43
N ILE A 13 43.54 2.10 19.71
CA ILE A 13 42.39 3.03 19.71
C ILE A 13 41.82 3.19 18.31
N GLY A 14 42.68 3.32 17.31
CA GLY A 14 42.27 3.40 15.89
C GLY A 14 41.50 2.15 15.44
N LEU A 15 41.99 0.96 15.79
CA LEU A 15 41.31 -0.29 15.48
C LEU A 15 39.96 -0.41 16.19
N ALA A 16 39.87 -0.01 17.45
CA ALA A 16 38.62 -0.02 18.20
C ALA A 16 37.57 0.91 17.60
N LEU A 17 37.97 2.11 17.17
CA LEU A 17 37.06 3.05 16.50
C LEU A 17 36.56 2.53 15.16
N ILE A 18 37.40 1.89 14.38
CA ILE A 18 37.02 1.26 13.10
C ILE A 18 36.00 0.15 13.34
N LEU A 19 36.18 -0.70 14.36
CA LEU A 19 35.25 -1.76 14.69
C LEU A 19 33.89 -1.22 15.18
N ILE A 20 33.89 -0.13 15.95
CA ILE A 20 32.67 0.55 16.38
C ILE A 20 31.93 1.14 15.17
N PHE A 21 32.64 1.79 14.25
CA PHE A 21 32.05 2.34 13.02
C PHE A 21 31.46 1.24 12.13
N LEU A 22 32.16 0.11 11.98
CA LEU A 22 31.65 -1.04 11.23
C LEU A 22 30.41 -1.65 11.89
N ALA A 23 30.39 -1.78 13.20
CA ALA A 23 29.24 -2.29 13.95
C ALA A 23 28.02 -1.37 13.83
N LEU A 24 28.23 -0.03 13.90
CA LEU A 24 27.17 0.95 13.68
C LEU A 24 26.67 0.93 12.24
N ALA A 25 27.55 0.82 11.25
CA ALA A 25 27.15 0.73 9.85
C ALA A 25 26.32 -0.52 9.55
N VAL A 26 26.73 -1.67 10.08
CA VAL A 26 25.97 -2.94 9.97
C VAL A 26 24.63 -2.81 10.71
N GLY A 27 24.61 -2.21 11.90
CA GLY A 27 23.38 -1.95 12.66
C GLY A 27 22.40 -1.08 11.88
N LEU A 28 22.87 -0.01 11.23
CA LEU A 28 22.03 0.85 10.39
C LEU A 28 21.47 0.11 9.17
N ILE A 29 22.24 -0.77 8.57
CA ILE A 29 21.79 -1.59 7.42
C ILE A 29 20.72 -2.59 7.86
N LEU A 30 20.86 -3.21 9.04
CA LEU A 30 19.89 -4.17 9.56
C LEU A 30 18.58 -3.49 10.05
N ILE A 31 18.64 -2.24 10.53
CA ILE A 31 17.46 -1.47 10.94
C ILE A 31 16.81 -0.77 9.74
N GLY A 32 17.60 -0.45 8.68
CA GLY A 32 17.12 0.22 7.46
C GLY A 32 16.41 -0.69 6.46
N GLY A 33 16.27 -1.98 6.73
CA GLY A 33 15.75 -2.99 5.79
C GLY A 33 14.26 -2.93 5.48
N ASP A 34 13.51 -1.95 6.01
CA ASP A 34 12.04 -1.93 5.87
C ASP A 34 11.50 -0.88 4.88
N ARG A 35 12.39 -0.23 4.08
CA ARG A 35 11.96 0.75 3.07
C ARG A 35 11.50 0.15 1.75
N THR A 36 11.62 -1.15 1.56
CA THR A 36 11.16 -1.82 0.32
C THR A 36 9.70 -2.27 0.36
N ARG A 37 9.02 -2.17 1.50
CA ARG A 37 7.61 -2.58 1.65
C ARG A 37 6.61 -1.64 1.01
N THR A 38 6.94 -0.39 0.75
CA THR A 38 5.97 0.59 0.21
C THR A 38 5.66 0.40 -1.27
N PHE A 39 6.56 -0.20 -2.05
CA PHE A 39 6.31 -0.47 -3.47
C PHE A 39 5.54 -1.78 -3.71
N ASP A 40 5.70 -2.76 -2.82
CA ASP A 40 5.02 -4.05 -2.91
C ASP A 40 3.58 -4.01 -2.37
N GLN A 41 3.31 -3.15 -1.39
CA GLN A 41 1.97 -2.99 -0.80
C GLN A 41 0.94 -2.52 -1.83
N SER A 42 1.28 -1.59 -2.71
CA SER A 42 0.41 -1.13 -3.80
C SER A 42 0.08 -2.28 -4.77
N SER A 43 1.02 -3.15 -5.08
CA SER A 43 0.79 -4.30 -5.97
C SER A 43 -0.12 -5.36 -5.34
N ASP A 44 -0.04 -5.55 -4.03
CA ASP A 44 -0.88 -6.50 -3.30
C ASP A 44 -2.31 -5.98 -3.12
N GLU A 45 -2.49 -4.68 -2.88
CA GLU A 45 -3.80 -4.04 -2.84
C GLU A 45 -4.51 -4.14 -4.20
N VAL A 46 -3.82 -3.86 -5.30
CA VAL A 46 -4.36 -4.02 -6.65
C VAL A 46 -4.77 -5.47 -6.93
N ARG A 47 -3.96 -6.46 -6.53
CA ARG A 47 -4.30 -7.87 -6.69
C ARG A 47 -5.52 -8.26 -5.85
N ALA A 48 -5.56 -7.81 -4.59
CA ALA A 48 -6.68 -8.09 -3.69
C ALA A 48 -7.98 -7.49 -4.23
N PHE A 49 -7.93 -6.25 -4.73
CA PHE A 49 -9.09 -5.59 -5.34
C PHE A 49 -9.56 -6.31 -6.61
N LYS A 50 -8.65 -6.69 -7.50
CA LYS A 50 -9.00 -7.46 -8.70
C LYS A 50 -9.64 -8.81 -8.36
N ALA A 51 -9.12 -9.51 -7.36
CA ALA A 51 -9.70 -10.76 -6.88
C ALA A 51 -11.11 -10.55 -6.29
N LEU A 52 -11.33 -9.45 -5.57
CA LEU A 52 -12.64 -9.06 -5.05
C LEU A 52 -13.63 -8.78 -6.20
N LYS A 53 -13.22 -8.01 -7.22
CA LYS A 53 -14.04 -7.73 -8.42
C LYS A 53 -14.48 -9.02 -9.10
N GLU A 54 -13.57 -9.95 -9.34
CA GLU A 54 -13.91 -11.24 -9.97
C GLU A 54 -14.87 -12.07 -9.12
N LYS A 55 -14.67 -12.11 -7.80
CA LYS A 55 -15.56 -12.81 -6.88
C LYS A 55 -16.96 -12.20 -6.83
N MET A 56 -17.06 -10.87 -6.97
CA MET A 56 -18.33 -10.14 -6.92
C MET A 56 -18.99 -9.95 -8.28
N LYS A 57 -18.43 -10.51 -9.35
CA LYS A 57 -18.95 -10.39 -10.70
C LYS A 57 -20.36 -10.97 -10.84
N ASP A 58 -21.26 -10.17 -11.39
CA ASP A 58 -22.60 -10.62 -11.73
C ASP A 58 -22.56 -11.42 -13.03
N PRO A 59 -23.00 -12.71 -13.05
CA PRO A 59 -22.95 -13.55 -14.23
C PRO A 59 -23.84 -13.05 -15.38
N LYS A 60 -24.87 -12.23 -15.09
CA LYS A 60 -25.79 -11.71 -16.11
C LYS A 60 -25.23 -10.48 -16.82
N THR A 61 -24.53 -9.61 -16.11
CA THR A 61 -24.05 -8.34 -16.64
C THR A 61 -22.56 -8.34 -16.93
N GLY A 62 -21.80 -9.25 -16.33
CA GLY A 62 -20.35 -9.27 -16.37
C GLY A 62 -19.67 -8.17 -15.55
N LEU A 63 -20.45 -7.31 -14.90
CA LEU A 63 -19.96 -6.20 -14.06
C LEU A 63 -19.83 -6.64 -12.61
N PRO A 64 -18.92 -6.02 -11.82
CA PRO A 64 -18.87 -6.26 -10.39
C PRO A 64 -20.14 -5.73 -9.71
N LYS A 65 -20.63 -6.45 -8.71
CA LYS A 65 -21.74 -5.99 -7.86
C LYS A 65 -21.22 -4.93 -6.91
N THR A 66 -22.02 -3.92 -6.67
CA THR A 66 -21.76 -2.92 -5.64
C THR A 66 -21.97 -3.53 -4.25
N LEU A 67 -21.32 -2.95 -3.25
CA LEU A 67 -21.59 -3.27 -1.86
C LEU A 67 -23.06 -2.97 -1.52
N ASP A 68 -23.66 -3.76 -0.62
CA ASP A 68 -25.04 -3.54 -0.23
C ASP A 68 -25.19 -2.19 0.49
N PRO A 69 -26.09 -1.28 0.01
CA PRO A 69 -26.34 0.01 0.65
C PRO A 69 -26.73 -0.10 2.13
N ASN A 70 -27.31 -1.21 2.56
CA ASN A 70 -27.67 -1.44 3.97
C ASN A 70 -26.45 -1.60 4.90
N LEU A 71 -25.26 -1.85 4.33
CA LEU A 71 -24.00 -1.90 5.06
C LEU A 71 -23.31 -0.52 5.19
N ILE A 72 -23.93 0.51 4.58
CA ILE A 72 -23.40 1.88 4.56
C ILE A 72 -24.30 2.76 5.42
N GLU A 73 -23.68 3.59 6.25
CA GLU A 73 -24.38 4.51 7.13
C GLU A 73 -24.38 5.93 6.58
N GLY A 74 -25.33 6.74 7.05
CA GLY A 74 -25.40 8.16 6.72
C GLY A 74 -25.79 8.45 5.27
N LYS A 75 -25.32 9.59 4.77
CA LYS A 75 -25.62 10.11 3.43
C LYS A 75 -25.01 9.28 2.29
N ASP A 76 -23.92 8.56 2.58
CA ASP A 76 -23.20 7.79 1.54
C ASP A 76 -24.02 6.59 1.07
N ARG A 77 -24.96 6.10 1.89
CA ARG A 77 -25.91 5.03 1.52
C ARG A 77 -26.64 5.31 0.22
N GLU A 78 -27.07 6.56 0.02
CA GLU A 78 -27.78 6.97 -1.21
C GLU A 78 -26.90 6.80 -2.45
N GLY A 79 -25.61 7.13 -2.35
CA GLY A 79 -24.64 6.90 -3.42
C GLY A 79 -24.53 5.42 -3.82
N TYR A 80 -24.45 4.52 -2.82
CA TYR A 80 -24.42 3.08 -3.07
C TYR A 80 -25.74 2.55 -3.63
N GLN A 81 -26.89 3.12 -3.22
CA GLN A 81 -28.18 2.79 -3.79
C GLN A 81 -28.25 3.15 -5.29
N ILE A 82 -27.84 4.35 -5.65
CA ILE A 82 -27.78 4.80 -7.04
C ILE A 82 -26.80 3.92 -7.84
N ALA A 83 -25.64 3.62 -7.29
CA ALA A 83 -24.66 2.76 -7.96
C ALA A 83 -25.18 1.37 -8.26
N LYS A 84 -26.02 0.83 -7.40
CA LYS A 84 -26.71 -0.46 -7.58
C LYS A 84 -27.74 -0.41 -8.70
N GLU A 85 -28.39 0.74 -8.92
CA GLU A 85 -29.43 0.94 -9.94
C GLU A 85 -28.85 1.17 -11.33
N ILE A 86 -27.73 1.88 -11.45
CA ILE A 86 -27.11 2.27 -12.73
C ILE A 86 -25.69 1.76 -12.94
N PRO A 87 -25.36 0.49 -12.64
CA PRO A 87 -23.99 0.01 -12.68
C PRO A 87 -23.35 0.10 -14.08
N LYS A 88 -24.15 -0.09 -15.14
CA LYS A 88 -23.68 0.02 -16.52
C LYS A 88 -23.23 1.42 -16.91
N VAL A 89 -23.88 2.46 -16.34
CA VAL A 89 -23.50 3.85 -16.58
C VAL A 89 -22.18 4.15 -15.86
N LEU A 90 -22.06 3.76 -14.58
CA LEU A 90 -20.88 4.00 -13.78
C LEU A 90 -19.63 3.26 -14.33
N ALA A 91 -19.82 2.09 -14.93
CA ALA A 91 -18.73 1.33 -15.56
C ALA A 91 -18.16 2.01 -16.82
N GLN A 92 -18.86 3.00 -17.39
CA GLN A 92 -18.39 3.76 -18.55
C GLN A 92 -17.69 5.08 -18.17
N ILE A 93 -17.74 5.46 -16.91
CA ILE A 93 -17.14 6.70 -16.40
C ILE A 93 -15.77 6.35 -15.79
N PRO A 94 -14.65 6.91 -16.28
CA PRO A 94 -13.35 6.72 -15.67
C PRO A 94 -13.32 7.17 -14.21
N CYS A 95 -12.55 6.49 -13.38
CA CYS A 95 -12.33 6.91 -12.00
C CYS A 95 -11.32 8.07 -11.97
N PHE A 96 -11.73 9.24 -11.46
CA PHE A 96 -10.89 10.43 -11.32
C PHE A 96 -10.49 10.74 -9.86
N CYS A 97 -10.80 9.85 -8.93
CA CYS A 97 -10.54 10.06 -7.50
C CYS A 97 -9.10 9.70 -7.05
N GLY A 98 -8.23 9.30 -7.99
CA GLY A 98 -6.86 8.86 -7.66
C GLY A 98 -6.76 7.42 -7.19
N CYS A 99 -7.85 6.66 -7.21
CA CYS A 99 -7.89 5.25 -6.79
C CYS A 99 -7.32 4.28 -7.84
N GLU A 100 -6.72 4.78 -8.93
CA GLU A 100 -5.97 3.96 -9.90
C GLU A 100 -4.85 3.17 -9.23
N ALA A 101 -4.22 3.76 -8.19
CA ALA A 101 -3.17 3.13 -7.42
C ALA A 101 -3.62 1.85 -6.70
N VAL A 102 -4.91 1.70 -6.40
CA VAL A 102 -5.51 0.50 -5.81
C VAL A 102 -6.25 -0.37 -6.83
N GLY A 103 -6.17 -0.03 -8.11
CA GLY A 103 -6.67 -0.84 -9.23
C GLY A 103 -8.08 -0.51 -9.69
N HIS A 104 -8.64 0.67 -9.34
CA HIS A 104 -9.89 1.14 -9.88
C HIS A 104 -9.72 1.60 -11.33
N GLU A 105 -10.56 1.12 -12.22
CA GLU A 105 -10.56 1.45 -13.65
C GLU A 105 -11.69 2.43 -14.01
N ASN A 106 -12.80 2.35 -13.29
CA ASN A 106 -14.00 3.14 -13.55
C ASN A 106 -14.71 3.50 -12.24
N LEU A 107 -15.73 4.37 -12.34
CA LEU A 107 -16.45 4.87 -11.18
C LEU A 107 -17.25 3.78 -10.44
N LEU A 108 -17.69 2.71 -11.11
CA LEU A 108 -18.36 1.59 -10.46
C LEU A 108 -17.45 0.90 -9.44
N ASP A 109 -16.14 0.86 -9.71
CA ASP A 109 -15.17 0.22 -8.84
C ASP A 109 -15.11 0.85 -7.44
N CYS A 110 -15.40 2.14 -7.31
CA CYS A 110 -15.47 2.83 -6.02
C CYS A 110 -16.59 2.31 -5.10
N PHE A 111 -17.61 1.65 -5.67
CA PHE A 111 -18.76 1.13 -4.95
C PHE A 111 -18.72 -0.40 -4.73
N VAL A 112 -17.67 -1.07 -5.20
CA VAL A 112 -17.44 -2.51 -4.96
C VAL A 112 -17.07 -2.77 -3.51
N ASP A 113 -16.38 -1.82 -2.90
CA ASP A 113 -15.99 -1.80 -1.49
C ASP A 113 -16.38 -0.48 -0.82
N ARG A 114 -15.66 -0.06 0.23
CA ARG A 114 -15.95 1.17 0.98
C ARG A 114 -15.19 2.41 0.52
N HIS A 115 -14.55 2.40 -0.64
CA HIS A 115 -13.77 3.56 -1.12
C HIS A 115 -14.61 4.82 -1.38
N ALA A 116 -15.90 4.67 -1.66
CA ALA A 116 -16.81 5.80 -1.84
C ALA A 116 -17.41 6.35 -0.53
N VAL A 117 -17.02 5.81 0.63
CA VAL A 117 -17.42 6.35 1.95
C VAL A 117 -16.44 7.45 2.35
N GLY A 118 -16.92 8.69 2.49
CA GLY A 118 -16.15 9.89 2.83
C GLY A 118 -16.37 10.40 4.25
#